data_e5b846cdc3be5da48f53c650b80d3a19
#
_entry.id   e5b846cdc3be5da48f53c650b80d3a19
#
_cell.length_a   1.000
_cell.length_b   1.000
_cell.length_c   1.000
_cell.angle_alpha   90.00
_cell.angle_beta   90.00
_cell.angle_gamma   90.00
#
_symmetry.space_group_name_H-M   'P 1'
#
loop_
_entity.id
_entity.type
_entity.pdbx_description
1 polymer ?
#
loop_
_entity_poly.entity_id
_entity_poly.type
_entity_poly.pdbx_seq_one_letter_code
_entity_poly.pdbx_strand_id
1 'polypeptide(L)'
;KPVINTKAALAELTEGAVATLVDNPIARDNVLRLANSMHLPAEVKELEGQWQIIITKTAGACCQAAEALLDPQELSGDYVLFIRGNTLGRGSDELGGMLMKSLLYTVANHDKAPQKICLLNSGVELVCEGSPVLDSFQLLAEKGVEIIACGTCLDFFHLKEKLAVGRVGNMYDIFDTVAAHRTISI
;
A
#
# COMPACT_ATOMS: atom_id res chain seq x y z
N LYS A 1 -3.22 -6.79 9.18
CA LYS A 1 -2.85 -6.15 10.46
C LYS A 1 -1.59 -6.75 11.11
N PRO A 2 -1.36 -8.09 11.26
CA PRO A 2 -0.15 -8.60 11.93
C PRO A 2 1.16 -8.08 11.34
N VAL A 3 1.32 -8.11 10.02
CA VAL A 3 2.53 -7.67 9.30
C VAL A 3 2.87 -6.20 9.59
N ILE A 4 1.87 -5.30 9.59
CA ILE A 4 2.08 -3.87 9.82
C ILE A 4 2.47 -3.61 11.26
N ASN A 5 1.79 -4.27 12.21
CA ASN A 5 2.14 -4.13 13.63
C ASN A 5 3.55 -4.68 13.92
N THR A 6 3.92 -5.81 13.29
CA THR A 6 5.27 -6.37 13.39
C THR A 6 6.31 -5.43 12.80
N LYS A 7 6.03 -4.82 11.63
CA LYS A 7 6.94 -3.85 11.00
C LYS A 7 7.13 -2.62 11.88
N ALA A 8 6.04 -2.07 12.44
CA ALA A 8 6.10 -0.92 13.34
C ALA A 8 6.93 -1.23 14.60
N ALA A 9 6.68 -2.37 15.25
CA ALA A 9 7.44 -2.79 16.43
C ALA A 9 8.94 -3.00 16.12
N LEU A 10 9.28 -3.55 14.94
CA LEU A 10 10.66 -3.70 14.49
C LEU A 10 11.33 -2.35 14.18
N ALA A 11 10.56 -1.36 13.74
CA ALA A 11 11.08 -0.01 13.46
C ALA A 11 11.47 0.73 14.75
N GLU A 12 10.73 0.53 15.84
CA GLU A 12 11.01 1.13 17.16
C GLU A 12 12.22 0.51 17.87
N LEU A 13 12.64 -0.71 17.49
CA LEU A 13 13.77 -1.39 18.09
C LEU A 13 15.08 -1.04 17.37
N THR A 14 16.12 -0.74 18.12
CA THR A 14 17.51 -0.69 17.64
C THR A 14 18.12 -2.09 17.61
N GLU A 15 17.88 -2.89 18.66
CA GLU A 15 18.23 -4.30 18.77
C GLU A 15 17.23 -5.02 19.67
N GLY A 16 17.06 -6.33 19.51
CA GLY A 16 16.16 -7.15 20.30
C GLY A 16 15.33 -8.10 19.44
N ALA A 17 14.22 -8.60 19.99
CA ALA A 17 13.34 -9.50 19.30
C ALA A 17 11.88 -9.07 19.41
N VAL A 18 11.13 -9.20 18.31
CA VAL A 18 9.68 -9.00 18.27
C VAL A 18 9.03 -10.37 18.13
N ALA A 19 8.12 -10.69 19.05
CA ALA A 19 7.30 -11.88 18.99
C ALA A 19 5.89 -11.51 18.50
N THR A 20 5.49 -12.07 17.36
CA THR A 20 4.15 -11.89 16.78
C THR A 20 3.35 -13.18 16.88
N LEU A 21 2.18 -13.12 17.49
CA LEU A 21 1.23 -14.23 17.57
C LEU A 21 0.21 -14.10 16.43
N VAL A 22 -0.04 -15.21 15.72
CA VAL A 22 -1.05 -15.30 14.65
C VAL A 22 -1.83 -16.61 14.78
N ASP A 23 -3.08 -16.57 14.36
CA ASP A 23 -4.06 -17.67 14.50
C ASP A 23 -4.34 -18.40 13.17
N ASN A 24 -3.68 -17.99 12.09
CA ASN A 24 -3.87 -18.63 10.78
C ASN A 24 -2.56 -18.72 9.97
N PRO A 25 -2.44 -19.74 9.10
CA PRO A 25 -1.22 -20.00 8.35
C PRO A 25 -0.86 -18.89 7.36
N ILE A 26 -1.85 -18.18 6.80
CA ILE A 26 -1.63 -17.09 5.85
C ILE A 26 -0.95 -15.90 6.55
N ALA A 27 -1.41 -15.56 7.75
CA ALA A 27 -0.80 -14.50 8.54
C ALA A 27 0.63 -14.87 8.98
N ARG A 28 0.87 -16.13 9.36
CA ARG A 28 2.21 -16.68 9.64
C ARG A 28 3.15 -16.48 8.46
N ASP A 29 2.74 -16.94 7.28
CA ASP A 29 3.56 -16.89 6.08
C ASP A 29 3.84 -15.44 5.64
N ASN A 30 2.89 -14.54 5.83
CA ASN A 30 3.07 -13.12 5.54
C ASN A 30 4.06 -12.44 6.50
N VAL A 31 4.04 -12.78 7.80
CA VAL A 31 5.02 -12.27 8.77
C VAL A 31 6.41 -12.83 8.48
N LEU A 32 6.53 -14.11 8.08
CA LEU A 32 7.80 -14.70 7.64
C LEU A 32 8.36 -14.04 6.39
N ARG A 33 7.49 -13.72 5.41
CA ARG A 33 7.90 -12.96 4.22
C ARG A 33 8.42 -11.57 4.58
N LEU A 34 7.78 -10.90 5.55
CA LEU A 34 8.28 -9.63 6.07
C LEU A 34 9.69 -9.78 6.65
N ALA A 35 9.91 -10.77 7.53
CA ALA A 35 11.22 -11.02 8.12
C ALA A 35 12.29 -11.29 7.05
N ASN A 36 11.97 -12.11 6.06
CA ASN A 36 12.85 -12.42 4.93
C ASN A 36 13.15 -11.18 4.09
N SER A 37 12.17 -10.33 3.81
CA SER A 37 12.37 -9.08 3.05
C SER A 37 13.25 -8.06 3.79
N MET A 38 13.26 -8.13 5.11
CA MET A 38 14.11 -7.32 5.97
C MET A 38 15.46 -8.00 6.29
N HIS A 39 15.73 -9.20 5.75
CA HIS A 39 16.91 -10.03 6.02
C HIS A 39 17.14 -10.29 7.52
N LEU A 40 16.06 -10.37 8.29
CA LEU A 40 16.10 -10.63 9.71
C LEU A 40 15.84 -12.13 10.00
N PRO A 41 16.60 -12.77 10.90
CA PRO A 41 16.33 -14.12 11.30
C PRO A 41 14.99 -14.23 12.02
N ALA A 42 14.19 -15.24 11.64
CA ALA A 42 12.89 -15.49 12.22
C ALA A 42 12.75 -16.96 12.63
N GLU A 43 12.24 -17.19 13.85
CA GLU A 43 11.90 -18.51 14.36
C GLU A 43 10.38 -18.62 14.49
N VAL A 44 9.85 -19.81 14.15
CA VAL A 44 8.42 -20.09 14.31
C VAL A 44 8.23 -21.16 15.37
N LYS A 45 7.35 -20.90 16.34
CA LYS A 45 6.92 -21.85 17.35
C LYS A 45 5.42 -22.05 17.23
N GLU A 46 4.98 -23.30 17.22
CA GLU A 46 3.56 -23.65 17.25
C GLU A 46 3.09 -23.78 18.70
N LEU A 47 2.00 -23.09 19.02
CA LEU A 47 1.41 -23.04 20.36
C LEU A 47 -0.10 -23.27 20.23
N GLU A 48 -0.60 -24.43 20.63
CA GLU A 48 -2.04 -24.75 20.76
C GLU A 48 -2.95 -24.16 19.66
N GLY A 49 -2.60 -24.37 18.37
CA GLY A 49 -3.37 -23.88 17.22
C GLY A 49 -3.07 -22.43 16.81
N GLN A 50 -2.06 -21.82 17.38
CA GLN A 50 -1.51 -20.52 16.99
C GLN A 50 -0.03 -20.65 16.64
N TRP A 51 0.50 -19.67 15.95
CA TRP A 51 1.93 -19.58 15.64
C TRP A 51 2.53 -18.33 16.26
N GLN A 52 3.62 -18.51 16.99
CA GLN A 52 4.47 -17.42 17.46
C GLN A 52 5.66 -17.29 16.53
N ILE A 53 5.80 -16.13 15.89
CA ILE A 53 6.94 -15.80 15.03
C ILE A 53 7.82 -14.83 15.81
N ILE A 54 9.07 -15.23 16.09
CA ILE A 54 10.05 -14.42 16.80
C ILE A 54 11.05 -13.92 15.75
N ILE A 55 11.07 -12.61 15.53
CA ILE A 55 12.01 -11.95 14.60
C ILE A 55 13.06 -11.22 15.43
N THR A 56 14.32 -11.56 15.21
CA THR A 56 15.45 -10.97 15.96
C THR A 56 16.14 -9.89 15.11
N LYS A 57 16.29 -8.70 15.70
CA LYS A 57 17.07 -7.59 15.13
C LYS A 57 18.34 -7.42 15.91
N THR A 58 19.48 -7.61 15.27
CA THR A 58 20.82 -7.41 15.88
C THR A 58 21.36 -6.03 15.51
N ALA A 59 22.09 -5.41 16.43
CA ALA A 59 22.76 -4.15 16.16
C ALA A 59 23.72 -4.33 14.98
N GLY A 60 23.47 -3.64 13.87
CA GLY A 60 24.25 -3.74 12.63
C GLY A 60 23.61 -4.58 11.51
N ALA A 61 22.48 -5.26 11.72
CA ALA A 61 21.75 -5.98 10.69
C ALA A 61 20.79 -5.08 9.88
N CYS A 62 20.99 -3.77 9.94
CA CYS A 62 20.22 -2.83 9.14
C CYS A 62 20.98 -2.52 7.83
N CYS A 63 20.42 -2.90 6.69
CA CYS A 63 20.61 -2.22 5.41
C CYS A 63 21.91 -2.38 4.62
N GLN A 64 22.70 -3.46 4.72
CA GLN A 64 23.87 -3.57 3.84
C GLN A 64 23.78 -4.59 2.70
N ALA A 65 22.81 -5.49 2.68
CA ALA A 65 22.72 -6.53 1.63
C ALA A 65 21.68 -6.24 0.54
N ALA A 66 20.71 -5.36 0.79
CA ALA A 66 19.71 -4.95 -0.21
C ALA A 66 20.14 -3.73 -1.03
N GLU A 67 21.13 -2.95 -0.56
CA GLU A 67 21.64 -1.77 -1.26
C GLU A 67 22.56 -2.10 -2.46
N ALA A 68 23.01 -3.33 -2.58
CA ALA A 68 23.99 -3.70 -3.61
C ALA A 68 23.39 -4.11 -4.96
N LEU A 69 22.06 -4.24 -5.09
CA LEU A 69 21.38 -4.68 -6.32
C LEU A 69 20.26 -3.78 -6.83
N LEU A 70 19.91 -2.71 -6.10
CA LEU A 70 18.98 -1.69 -6.58
C LEU A 70 19.56 -0.33 -6.24
N ASP A 71 19.73 0.53 -7.24
CA ASP A 71 20.12 1.92 -7.06
C ASP A 71 19.16 2.56 -6.03
N PRO A 72 19.64 3.14 -4.91
CA PRO A 72 18.78 3.79 -3.91
C PRO A 72 17.88 4.89 -4.48
N GLN A 73 18.22 5.42 -5.66
CA GLN A 73 17.40 6.36 -6.42
C GLN A 73 16.17 5.71 -7.08
N GLU A 74 16.18 4.38 -7.34
CA GLU A 74 15.04 3.72 -7.99
C GLU A 74 13.86 3.40 -7.07
N LEU A 75 14.00 3.60 -5.77
CA LEU A 75 12.95 3.30 -4.79
C LEU A 75 12.48 4.54 -4.00
N SER A 76 12.89 5.74 -4.33
CA SER A 76 12.25 6.95 -3.80
C SER A 76 10.81 7.02 -4.32
N GLY A 77 9.86 7.52 -3.56
CA GLY A 77 8.43 7.61 -3.90
C GLY A 77 8.08 8.42 -5.16
N ASP A 78 8.96 8.45 -6.13
CA ASP A 78 8.86 9.16 -7.40
C ASP A 78 8.14 8.31 -8.46
N TYR A 79 6.95 7.84 -8.09
CA TYR A 79 6.08 7.12 -9.01
C TYR A 79 4.63 7.59 -8.90
N VAL A 80 3.88 7.39 -9.97
CA VAL A 80 2.45 7.65 -10.05
C VAL A 80 1.70 6.32 -9.97
N LEU A 81 0.66 6.25 -9.16
CA LEU A 81 -0.27 5.14 -9.16
C LEU A 81 -1.47 5.50 -10.05
N PHE A 82 -1.67 4.72 -11.11
CA PHE A 82 -2.74 4.92 -12.08
C PHE A 82 -3.83 3.87 -11.89
N ILE A 83 -4.96 4.26 -11.31
CA ILE A 83 -6.08 3.40 -10.92
C ILE A 83 -7.20 3.55 -11.94
N ARG A 84 -7.53 2.46 -12.64
CA ARG A 84 -8.52 2.46 -13.72
C ARG A 84 -9.85 1.79 -13.36
N GLY A 85 -9.95 1.28 -12.15
CA GLY A 85 -11.16 0.60 -11.67
C GLY A 85 -11.25 0.59 -10.16
N ASN A 86 -12.41 0.26 -9.63
CA ASN A 86 -12.64 0.10 -8.19
C ASN A 86 -12.31 -1.30 -7.68
N THR A 87 -11.92 -2.23 -8.57
CA THR A 87 -11.50 -3.60 -8.28
C THR A 87 -10.10 -3.87 -8.83
N LEU A 88 -9.32 -4.73 -8.16
CA LEU A 88 -7.98 -5.12 -8.57
C LEU A 88 -8.01 -6.48 -9.27
N GLY A 89 -7.55 -6.50 -10.53
CA GLY A 89 -7.53 -7.70 -11.37
C GLY A 89 -8.85 -7.98 -12.09
N ARG A 90 -8.89 -9.13 -12.78
CA ARG A 90 -10.07 -9.59 -13.52
C ARG A 90 -10.45 -10.99 -13.07
N GLY A 91 -11.74 -11.29 -13.04
CA GLY A 91 -12.26 -12.61 -12.66
C GLY A 91 -13.42 -12.48 -11.69
N SER A 92 -13.16 -12.24 -10.42
CA SER A 92 -14.21 -12.02 -9.42
C SER A 92 -14.15 -10.58 -8.91
N ASP A 93 -15.24 -9.84 -9.03
CA ASP A 93 -15.35 -8.46 -8.53
C ASP A 93 -15.31 -8.42 -7.00
N GLU A 94 -15.88 -9.42 -6.33
CA GLU A 94 -15.82 -9.54 -4.87
C GLU A 94 -14.35 -9.67 -4.39
N LEU A 95 -13.60 -10.59 -4.97
CA LEU A 95 -12.16 -10.74 -4.68
C LEU A 95 -11.39 -9.48 -5.07
N GLY A 96 -11.70 -8.89 -6.24
CA GLY A 96 -11.08 -7.67 -6.74
C GLY A 96 -11.26 -6.49 -5.79
N GLY A 97 -12.43 -6.34 -5.18
CA GLY A 97 -12.71 -5.33 -4.16
C GLY A 97 -11.90 -5.55 -2.87
N MET A 98 -11.82 -6.80 -2.40
CA MET A 98 -10.98 -7.14 -1.24
C MET A 98 -9.50 -6.87 -1.50
N LEU A 99 -9.00 -7.20 -2.69
CA LEU A 99 -7.61 -6.97 -3.08
C LEU A 99 -7.32 -5.47 -3.23
N MET A 100 -8.22 -4.69 -3.81
CA MET A 100 -8.09 -3.23 -3.93
C MET A 100 -8.00 -2.58 -2.55
N LYS A 101 -8.86 -2.98 -1.61
CA LYS A 101 -8.82 -2.50 -0.22
C LYS A 101 -7.48 -2.83 0.45
N SER A 102 -7.00 -4.07 0.28
CA SER A 102 -5.73 -4.50 0.84
C SER A 102 -4.55 -3.74 0.25
N LEU A 103 -4.55 -3.52 -1.09
CA LEU A 103 -3.51 -2.77 -1.78
C LEU A 103 -3.46 -1.32 -1.29
N LEU A 104 -4.60 -0.61 -1.29
CA LEU A 104 -4.64 0.81 -0.88
C LEU A 104 -4.24 0.99 0.58
N TYR A 105 -4.65 0.08 1.46
CA TYR A 105 -4.18 0.08 2.84
C TYR A 105 -2.67 -0.12 2.92
N THR A 106 -2.11 -1.02 2.11
CA THR A 106 -0.66 -1.25 2.06
C THR A 106 0.09 -0.02 1.54
N VAL A 107 -0.37 0.58 0.45
CA VAL A 107 0.23 1.79 -0.14
C VAL A 107 0.20 2.95 0.86
N ALA A 108 -0.93 3.16 1.54
CA ALA A 108 -1.09 4.22 2.52
C ALA A 108 -0.16 4.09 3.73
N ASN A 109 0.19 2.85 4.11
CA ASN A 109 1.08 2.55 5.24
C ASN A 109 2.52 2.22 4.83
N HIS A 110 2.84 2.32 3.53
CA HIS A 110 4.19 2.10 3.04
C HIS A 110 5.06 3.35 3.23
N ASP A 111 6.37 3.14 3.47
CA ASP A 111 7.32 4.25 3.66
C ASP A 111 7.51 5.08 2.39
N LYS A 112 7.32 4.44 1.23
CA LYS A 112 7.42 5.03 -0.10
C LYS A 112 6.04 5.16 -0.72
N ALA A 113 5.29 6.19 -0.30
CA ALA A 113 4.02 6.53 -0.92
C ALA A 113 4.24 7.03 -2.37
N PRO A 114 3.26 6.86 -3.28
CA PRO A 114 3.33 7.46 -4.61
C PRO A 114 3.37 8.99 -4.49
N GLN A 115 4.00 9.66 -5.47
CA GLN A 115 3.96 11.13 -5.56
C GLN A 115 2.55 11.60 -5.92
N LYS A 116 1.90 10.88 -6.84
CA LYS A 116 0.54 11.20 -7.29
C LYS A 116 -0.27 9.93 -7.51
N ILE A 117 -1.59 10.07 -7.42
CA ILE A 117 -2.56 9.03 -7.76
C ILE A 117 -3.54 9.61 -8.76
N CYS A 118 -3.67 8.97 -9.93
CA CYS A 118 -4.65 9.32 -10.95
C CYS A 118 -5.74 8.25 -11.01
N LEU A 119 -7.00 8.67 -10.94
CA LEU A 119 -8.15 7.77 -10.92
C LEU A 119 -9.04 8.00 -12.15
N LEU A 120 -9.35 6.90 -12.85
CA LEU A 120 -10.22 6.85 -14.03
C LEU A 120 -11.32 5.82 -13.88
N ASN A 121 -12.36 5.98 -14.69
CA ASN A 121 -13.49 5.07 -14.74
C ASN A 121 -14.08 4.84 -13.33
N SER A 122 -14.46 3.61 -12.97
CA SER A 122 -14.98 3.30 -11.63
C SER A 122 -13.96 3.52 -10.51
N GLY A 123 -12.68 3.68 -10.82
CA GLY A 123 -11.65 4.06 -9.84
C GLY A 123 -11.96 5.37 -9.10
N VAL A 124 -12.72 6.31 -9.70
CA VAL A 124 -13.11 7.56 -9.05
C VAL A 124 -14.05 7.35 -7.84
N GLU A 125 -14.77 6.23 -7.80
CA GLU A 125 -15.62 5.86 -6.66
C GLU A 125 -14.82 5.69 -5.37
N LEU A 126 -13.55 5.30 -5.48
CA LEU A 126 -12.67 5.03 -4.34
C LEU A 126 -12.35 6.27 -3.50
N VAL A 127 -12.50 7.47 -4.07
CA VAL A 127 -12.23 8.77 -3.42
C VAL A 127 -13.48 9.58 -3.12
N CYS A 128 -14.65 8.96 -3.31
CA CYS A 128 -15.93 9.59 -3.05
C CYS A 128 -16.52 9.15 -1.70
N GLU A 129 -17.49 9.91 -1.21
CA GLU A 129 -18.25 9.61 0.01
C GLU A 129 -18.84 8.18 -0.03
N GLY A 130 -18.69 7.45 1.07
CA GLY A 130 -19.15 6.07 1.21
C GLY A 130 -18.15 5.01 0.71
N SER A 131 -17.00 5.41 0.20
CA SER A 131 -15.94 4.48 -0.18
C SER A 131 -15.36 3.76 1.04
N PRO A 132 -15.22 2.41 0.99
CA PRO A 132 -14.65 1.63 2.10
C PRO A 132 -13.13 1.83 2.27
N VAL A 133 -12.50 2.59 1.40
CA VAL A 133 -11.05 2.86 1.39
C VAL A 133 -10.70 4.35 1.54
N LEU A 134 -11.71 5.16 1.86
CA LEU A 134 -11.57 6.62 1.95
C LEU A 134 -10.48 7.02 2.97
N ASP A 135 -10.43 6.34 4.12
CA ASP A 135 -9.41 6.58 5.16
C ASP A 135 -7.98 6.39 4.63
N SER A 136 -7.77 5.44 3.73
CA SER A 136 -6.46 5.22 3.09
C SER A 136 -6.07 6.39 2.18
N PHE A 137 -7.03 6.95 1.44
CA PHE A 137 -6.79 8.11 0.59
C PHE A 137 -6.60 9.40 1.41
N GLN A 138 -7.31 9.56 2.53
CA GLN A 138 -7.09 10.67 3.45
C GLN A 138 -5.67 10.64 4.02
N LEU A 139 -5.22 9.47 4.50
CA LEU A 139 -3.86 9.29 4.99
C LEU A 139 -2.80 9.58 3.92
N LEU A 140 -3.05 9.19 2.66
CA LEU A 140 -2.14 9.50 1.54
C LEU A 140 -2.12 11.01 1.25
N ALA A 141 -3.26 11.68 1.28
CA ALA A 141 -3.34 13.14 1.10
C ALA A 141 -2.61 13.88 2.23
N GLU A 142 -2.74 13.45 3.50
CA GLU A 142 -1.98 13.97 4.64
C GLU A 142 -0.46 13.81 4.48
N LYS A 143 -0.03 12.74 3.79
CA LYS A 143 1.39 12.53 3.43
C LYS A 143 1.84 13.38 2.23
N GLY A 144 0.99 14.22 1.68
CA GLY A 144 1.30 15.10 0.56
C GLY A 144 1.13 14.47 -0.82
N VAL A 145 0.50 13.29 -0.92
CA VAL A 145 0.21 12.64 -2.21
C VAL A 145 -0.88 13.44 -2.94
N GLU A 146 -0.59 13.88 -4.16
CA GLU A 146 -1.58 14.55 -5.01
C GLU A 146 -2.54 13.51 -5.61
N ILE A 147 -3.83 13.66 -5.35
CA ILE A 147 -4.88 12.75 -5.82
C ILE A 147 -5.73 13.46 -6.86
N ILE A 148 -5.78 12.89 -8.08
CA ILE A 148 -6.46 13.46 -9.24
C ILE A 148 -7.56 12.51 -9.71
N ALA A 149 -8.81 12.91 -9.60
CA ALA A 149 -9.98 12.17 -10.07
C ALA A 149 -10.48 12.74 -11.40
N CYS A 150 -10.71 11.88 -12.39
CA CYS A 150 -11.19 12.28 -13.71
C CYS A 150 -12.58 12.90 -13.64
N GLY A 151 -12.71 14.18 -14.05
CA GLY A 151 -13.97 14.91 -14.02
C GLY A 151 -15.05 14.28 -14.90
N THR A 152 -14.72 13.81 -16.10
CA THR A 152 -15.66 13.11 -16.98
C THR A 152 -16.21 11.84 -16.33
N CYS A 153 -15.36 11.09 -15.58
CA CYS A 153 -15.82 9.89 -14.88
C CYS A 153 -16.71 10.24 -13.70
N LEU A 154 -16.34 11.26 -12.93
CA LEU A 154 -17.17 11.77 -11.82
C LEU A 154 -18.55 12.24 -12.31
N ASP A 155 -18.60 12.97 -13.44
CA ASP A 155 -19.85 13.41 -14.04
C ASP A 155 -20.70 12.22 -14.52
N PHE A 156 -20.07 11.22 -15.18
CA PHE A 156 -20.76 10.03 -15.67
C PHE A 156 -21.40 9.19 -14.54
N PHE A 157 -20.69 9.03 -13.43
CA PHE A 157 -21.18 8.28 -12.26
C PHE A 157 -22.00 9.15 -11.30
N HIS A 158 -22.25 10.43 -11.60
CA HIS A 158 -22.96 11.39 -10.72
C HIS A 158 -22.31 11.53 -9.33
N LEU A 159 -20.97 11.54 -9.29
CA LEU A 159 -20.18 11.57 -8.06
C LEU A 159 -19.42 12.88 -7.84
N LYS A 160 -19.59 13.89 -8.71
CA LYS A 160 -18.81 15.13 -8.63
C LYS A 160 -18.95 15.86 -7.30
N GLU A 161 -20.20 15.95 -6.80
CA GLU A 161 -20.53 16.56 -5.51
C GLU A 161 -20.16 15.69 -4.30
N LYS A 162 -19.81 14.41 -4.55
CA LYS A 162 -19.44 13.43 -3.53
C LYS A 162 -17.93 13.21 -3.45
N LEU A 163 -17.14 13.94 -4.21
CA LEU A 163 -15.68 13.85 -4.14
C LEU A 163 -15.23 14.28 -2.74
N ALA A 164 -14.68 13.34 -1.97
CA ALA A 164 -14.30 13.56 -0.57
C ALA A 164 -12.80 13.81 -0.39
N VAL A 165 -11.96 13.25 -1.28
CA VAL A 165 -10.50 13.41 -1.22
C VAL A 165 -9.92 13.64 -2.61
N GLY A 166 -8.94 14.55 -2.68
CA GLY A 166 -8.25 14.90 -3.92
C GLY A 166 -8.95 16.04 -4.68
N ARG A 167 -8.57 16.20 -5.94
CA ARG A 167 -9.12 17.22 -6.84
C ARG A 167 -9.66 16.63 -8.13
N VAL A 168 -10.56 17.34 -8.76
CA VAL A 168 -11.01 17.03 -10.11
C VAL A 168 -9.91 17.42 -11.11
N GLY A 169 -9.56 16.50 -12.00
CA GLY A 169 -8.66 16.73 -13.12
C GLY A 169 -9.31 16.38 -14.45
N ASN A 170 -8.72 16.86 -15.53
CA ASN A 170 -9.09 16.51 -16.88
C ASN A 170 -8.11 15.50 -17.49
N MET A 171 -8.37 15.02 -18.71
CA MET A 171 -7.52 14.01 -19.36
C MET A 171 -6.10 14.52 -19.67
N TYR A 172 -5.92 15.82 -19.91
CA TYR A 172 -4.59 16.41 -20.12
C TYR A 172 -3.78 16.35 -18.82
N ASP A 173 -4.35 16.75 -17.67
CA ASP A 173 -3.69 16.66 -16.37
C ASP A 173 -3.25 15.22 -16.06
N ILE A 174 -4.13 14.26 -16.35
CA ILE A 174 -3.87 12.84 -16.07
C ILE A 174 -2.80 12.31 -17.01
N PHE A 175 -2.92 12.60 -18.32
CA PHE A 175 -1.95 12.13 -19.32
C PHE A 175 -0.57 12.71 -19.07
N ASP A 176 -0.46 14.02 -18.83
CA ASP A 176 0.80 14.69 -18.55
C ASP A 176 1.46 14.13 -17.29
N THR A 177 0.65 13.86 -16.25
CA THR A 177 1.13 13.24 -15.01
C THR A 177 1.68 11.83 -15.27
N VAL A 178 0.92 11.00 -15.98
CA VAL A 178 1.30 9.60 -16.28
C VAL A 178 2.50 9.52 -17.22
N ALA A 179 2.59 10.42 -18.21
CA ALA A 179 3.67 10.45 -19.20
C ALA A 179 5.00 10.96 -18.62
N ALA A 180 4.94 11.86 -17.63
CA ALA A 180 6.12 12.49 -17.05
C ALA A 180 6.79 11.65 -15.94
N HIS A 181 6.14 10.61 -15.44
CA HIS A 181 6.59 9.87 -14.27
C HIS A 181 6.62 8.37 -14.51
N ARG A 182 7.44 7.66 -13.71
CA ARG A 182 7.32 6.21 -13.60
C ARG A 182 5.91 5.87 -13.10
N THR A 183 5.16 5.09 -13.86
CA THR A 183 3.74 4.83 -13.56
C THR A 183 3.50 3.35 -13.30
N ILE A 184 2.83 3.06 -12.18
CA ILE A 184 2.26 1.75 -11.86
C ILE A 184 0.78 1.80 -12.18
N SER A 185 0.32 1.02 -13.16
CA SER A 185 -1.09 0.94 -13.56
C SER A 185 -1.77 -0.28 -12.93
N ILE A 186 -2.92 -0.09 -12.34
CA ILE A 186 -3.78 -1.12 -11.75
C ILE A 186 -5.23 -0.96 -12.20
#